data_dc6097cc09cf1c2eb1e7559f653db5f2
#
_entry.id   dc6097cc09cf1c2eb1e7559f653db5f2
#
_cell.length_a   1.000
_cell.length_b   1.000
_cell.length_c   1.000
_cell.angle_alpha   90.00
_cell.angle_beta   90.00
_cell.angle_gamma   90.00
#
_symmetry.space_group_name_H-M   'P 1'
#
loop_
_entity.id
_entity.type
_entity.pdbx_description
1 polymer ?
#
loop_
_entity_poly.entity_id
_entity_poly.type
_entity_poly.pdbx_seq_one_letter_code
_entity_poly.pdbx_strand_id
1 'polypeptide(L)'
;MRTFTTALLVAGALAFGVRAQEPVPREPTLPKTTVGSELYRFYCSNCHGQDAKGRPATAATHQAAPDLTVLAMNHGGVFPREAVRDVITSGGPKHGAHGTPDMPVWGTIFRAFEPNDTMVAARIDNLVHHLETIQVSGVGTRNSH
;
A
#
# COMPACT_ATOMS: atom_id res chain seq x y z
N MET A 1 -33.78 -79.05 29.59
CA MET A 1 -32.66 -78.46 28.83
C MET A 1 -33.14 -77.04 28.37
N ARG A 2 -32.59 -76.02 28.97
CA ARG A 2 -32.95 -74.60 28.65
C ARG A 2 -31.75 -73.96 27.95
N THR A 3 -31.92 -73.65 26.65
CA THR A 3 -30.96 -72.98 25.83
C THR A 3 -31.05 -71.43 26.01
N PHE A 4 -30.04 -70.82 26.60
CA PHE A 4 -29.92 -69.38 26.69
C PHE A 4 -29.30 -68.83 25.40
N THR A 5 -30.05 -68.09 24.62
CA THR A 5 -29.55 -67.36 23.45
C THR A 5 -29.06 -66.00 23.88
N THR A 6 -27.76 -65.79 23.83
CA THR A 6 -27.11 -64.50 24.19
C THR A 6 -27.14 -63.60 22.95
N ALA A 7 -27.93 -62.51 23.00
CA ALA A 7 -27.94 -61.49 21.95
C ALA A 7 -26.79 -60.50 22.17
N LEU A 8 -25.88 -60.44 21.20
CA LEU A 8 -24.75 -59.50 21.17
C LEU A 8 -25.20 -58.18 20.53
N LEU A 9 -25.34 -57.14 21.34
CA LEU A 9 -25.61 -55.79 20.87
C LEU A 9 -24.29 -55.13 20.44
N VAL A 10 -24.09 -54.95 19.13
CA VAL A 10 -22.97 -54.18 18.56
C VAL A 10 -23.37 -52.70 18.54
N ALA A 11 -22.86 -51.91 19.48
CA ALA A 11 -23.00 -50.45 19.49
C ALA A 11 -22.02 -49.85 18.49
N GLY A 12 -22.51 -49.45 17.33
CA GLY A 12 -21.73 -48.70 16.33
C GLY A 12 -21.55 -47.26 16.78
N ALA A 13 -20.32 -46.90 17.17
CA ALA A 13 -19.95 -45.51 17.43
C ALA A 13 -19.76 -44.77 16.10
N LEU A 14 -20.71 -43.92 15.74
CA LEU A 14 -20.56 -42.97 14.64
C LEU A 14 -19.58 -41.84 15.07
N ALA A 15 -18.32 -41.97 14.71
CA ALA A 15 -17.33 -40.94 14.86
C ALA A 15 -17.61 -39.86 13.81
N PHE A 16 -18.30 -38.77 14.21
CA PHE A 16 -18.34 -37.56 13.40
C PHE A 16 -16.96 -36.93 13.39
N GLY A 17 -16.19 -37.16 12.32
CA GLY A 17 -14.93 -36.51 12.09
C GLY A 17 -15.16 -35.01 11.85
N VAL A 18 -14.83 -34.19 12.84
CA VAL A 18 -14.73 -32.73 12.66
C VAL A 18 -13.58 -32.49 11.69
N ARG A 19 -13.91 -32.24 10.44
CA ARG A 19 -12.94 -31.86 9.42
C ARG A 19 -12.52 -30.43 9.73
N ALA A 20 -11.31 -30.25 10.26
CA ALA A 20 -10.73 -28.93 10.39
C ALA A 20 -10.66 -28.30 9.00
N GLN A 21 -11.41 -27.20 8.79
CA GLN A 21 -11.30 -26.43 7.57
C GLN A 21 -9.91 -25.80 7.56
N GLU A 22 -9.09 -26.18 6.59
CA GLU A 22 -7.83 -25.52 6.29
C GLU A 22 -8.11 -24.02 6.09
N PRO A 23 -7.31 -23.13 6.71
CA PRO A 23 -7.48 -21.70 6.50
C PRO A 23 -7.25 -21.40 5.01
N VAL A 24 -8.30 -20.96 4.33
CA VAL A 24 -8.22 -20.51 2.95
C VAL A 24 -7.17 -19.39 2.90
N PRO A 25 -6.10 -19.49 2.09
CA PRO A 25 -5.15 -18.41 1.92
C PRO A 25 -5.92 -17.15 1.51
N ARG A 26 -5.91 -16.14 2.39
CA ARG A 26 -6.48 -14.83 2.00
C ARG A 26 -5.57 -14.25 0.94
N GLU A 27 -6.07 -14.18 -0.28
CA GLU A 27 -5.42 -13.38 -1.28
C GLU A 27 -5.21 -11.96 -0.73
N PRO A 28 -4.03 -11.37 -0.92
CA PRO A 28 -3.77 -10.01 -0.46
C PRO A 28 -4.73 -9.07 -1.19
N THR A 29 -5.83 -8.74 -0.53
CA THR A 29 -6.78 -7.77 -1.04
C THR A 29 -6.19 -6.39 -0.85
N LEU A 30 -5.90 -5.71 -1.96
CA LEU A 30 -5.53 -4.30 -1.92
C LEU A 30 -6.65 -3.49 -1.29
N PRO A 31 -6.34 -2.46 -0.49
CA PRO A 31 -7.35 -1.63 0.11
C PRO A 31 -8.20 -0.96 -0.99
N LYS A 32 -9.51 -1.13 -0.90
CA LYS A 32 -10.48 -0.51 -1.83
C LYS A 32 -10.70 0.99 -1.56
N THR A 33 -9.86 1.58 -0.73
CA THR A 33 -9.94 3.01 -0.39
C THR A 33 -9.48 3.89 -1.54
N THR A 34 -10.04 5.11 -1.59
CA THR A 34 -9.56 6.22 -2.39
C THR A 34 -9.05 7.37 -1.50
N VAL A 35 -9.07 7.22 -0.17
CA VAL A 35 -8.59 8.25 0.76
C VAL A 35 -7.07 8.35 0.68
N GLY A 36 -6.55 9.52 0.33
CA GLY A 36 -5.12 9.74 0.05
C GLY A 36 -4.21 9.37 1.22
N SER A 37 -4.58 9.69 2.46
CA SER A 37 -3.81 9.33 3.65
C SER A 37 -3.76 7.83 3.92
N GLU A 38 -4.84 7.10 3.63
CA GLU A 38 -4.87 5.64 3.75
C GLU A 38 -4.04 4.97 2.65
N LEU A 39 -4.15 5.49 1.41
CA LEU A 39 -3.33 5.05 0.29
C LEU A 39 -1.85 5.27 0.60
N TYR A 40 -1.49 6.46 1.11
CA TYR A 40 -0.13 6.76 1.54
C TYR A 40 0.37 5.77 2.59
N ARG A 41 -0.41 5.59 3.66
CA ARG A 41 -0.06 4.67 4.75
C ARG A 41 0.17 3.25 4.25
N PHE A 42 -0.63 2.79 3.29
CA PHE A 42 -0.55 1.42 2.81
C PHE A 42 0.57 1.20 1.79
N TYR A 43 0.74 2.12 0.83
CA TYR A 43 1.64 1.91 -0.31
C TYR A 43 2.98 2.63 -0.20
N CYS A 44 3.03 3.74 0.53
CA CYS A 44 4.18 4.66 0.50
C CYS A 44 4.96 4.66 1.82
N SER A 45 4.26 4.53 2.96
CA SER A 45 4.86 4.74 4.28
C SER A 45 5.94 3.73 4.65
N ASN A 46 5.94 2.55 4.03
CA ASN A 46 6.97 1.53 4.28
C ASN A 46 8.38 2.05 3.90
N CYS A 47 8.48 2.77 2.79
CA CYS A 47 9.73 3.36 2.33
C CYS A 47 9.88 4.82 2.76
N HIS A 48 8.82 5.63 2.66
CA HIS A 48 8.89 7.07 2.96
C HIS A 48 8.63 7.43 4.43
N GLY A 49 8.36 6.46 5.30
CA GLY A 49 8.01 6.69 6.70
C GLY A 49 6.54 7.10 6.89
N GLN A 50 6.01 6.88 8.08
CA GLN A 50 4.64 7.30 8.41
C GLN A 50 4.52 8.83 8.51
N ASP A 51 5.65 9.50 8.80
CA ASP A 51 5.79 10.94 8.87
C ASP A 51 6.18 11.58 7.53
N ALA A 52 6.33 10.77 6.47
CA ALA A 52 6.73 11.15 5.13
C ALA A 52 8.13 11.82 5.02
N LYS A 53 8.97 11.71 6.04
CA LYS A 53 10.32 12.32 6.06
C LYS A 53 11.40 11.47 5.39
N GLY A 54 10.99 10.39 4.77
CA GLY A 54 11.92 9.47 4.14
C GLY A 54 12.56 8.48 5.11
N ARG A 55 13.36 7.59 4.55
CA ARG A 55 14.16 6.62 5.31
C ARG A 55 15.52 6.42 4.67
N PRO A 56 16.56 6.09 5.45
CA PRO A 56 17.85 5.68 4.91
C PRO A 56 17.74 4.47 4.00
N ALA A 57 18.67 4.30 3.09
CA ALA A 57 18.85 3.09 2.31
C ALA A 57 18.99 1.86 3.23
N THR A 58 18.43 0.74 2.82
CA THR A 58 18.51 -0.55 3.51
C THR A 58 19.04 -1.61 2.56
N ALA A 59 19.25 -2.82 3.05
CA ALA A 59 19.61 -3.95 2.16
C ALA A 59 18.51 -4.26 1.11
N ALA A 60 17.28 -3.90 1.38
CA ALA A 60 16.14 -4.10 0.48
C ALA A 60 15.88 -2.89 -0.44
N THR A 61 16.34 -1.70 -0.07
CA THR A 61 16.27 -0.46 -0.86
C THR A 61 17.67 0.04 -1.11
N HIS A 62 18.08 0.15 -2.36
CA HIS A 62 19.43 0.55 -2.73
C HIS A 62 19.68 2.05 -2.53
N GLN A 63 18.61 2.83 -2.46
CA GLN A 63 18.64 4.28 -2.27
C GLN A 63 17.79 4.69 -1.05
N ALA A 64 18.16 5.83 -0.45
CA ALA A 64 17.36 6.45 0.58
C ALA A 64 16.05 6.99 -0.03
N ALA A 65 14.93 6.73 0.63
CA ALA A 65 13.67 7.35 0.24
C ALA A 65 13.68 8.83 0.65
N PRO A 66 13.35 9.77 -0.24
CA PRO A 66 13.39 11.20 0.05
C PRO A 66 12.31 11.63 1.03
N ASP A 67 12.57 12.77 1.70
CA ASP A 67 11.58 13.49 2.49
C ASP A 67 10.52 14.12 1.56
N LEU A 68 9.28 13.69 1.68
CA LEU A 68 8.18 14.16 0.86
C LEU A 68 7.49 15.40 1.45
N THR A 69 7.85 15.81 2.67
CA THR A 69 7.23 16.98 3.32
C THR A 69 7.85 18.32 2.88
N VAL A 70 8.97 18.27 2.16
CA VAL A 70 9.73 19.46 1.73
C VAL A 70 9.69 19.69 0.22
N LEU A 71 8.81 18.99 -0.49
CA LEU A 71 8.73 19.12 -1.97
C LEU A 71 8.41 20.54 -2.41
N ALA A 72 7.46 21.21 -1.76
CA ALA A 72 7.14 22.62 -2.06
C ALA A 72 8.35 23.54 -1.79
N MET A 73 9.01 23.36 -0.66
CA MET A 73 10.19 24.15 -0.30
C MET A 73 11.32 24.00 -1.34
N ASN A 74 11.56 22.77 -1.81
CA ASN A 74 12.58 22.48 -2.82
C ASN A 74 12.20 22.98 -4.24
N HIS A 75 10.94 23.44 -4.42
CA HIS A 75 10.41 23.97 -5.68
C HIS A 75 9.92 25.42 -5.53
N GLY A 76 10.68 26.24 -4.80
CA GLY A 76 10.40 27.68 -4.69
C GLY A 76 9.14 28.03 -3.90
N GLY A 77 8.68 27.14 -3.02
CA GLY A 77 7.48 27.34 -2.20
C GLY A 77 6.18 26.85 -2.84
N VAL A 78 6.25 26.29 -4.06
CA VAL A 78 5.08 25.77 -4.79
C VAL A 78 5.16 24.25 -4.87
N PHE A 79 4.11 23.56 -4.46
CA PHE A 79 4.08 22.10 -4.56
C PHE A 79 4.03 21.67 -6.04
N PRO A 80 4.98 20.84 -6.50
CA PRO A 80 5.12 20.46 -7.91
C PRO A 80 4.15 19.33 -8.28
N ARG A 81 2.85 19.61 -8.23
CA ARG A 81 1.74 18.66 -8.34
C ARG A 81 1.88 17.71 -9.54
N GLU A 82 2.12 18.27 -10.74
CA GLU A 82 2.21 17.46 -11.96
C GLU A 82 3.45 16.57 -11.99
N ALA A 83 4.59 17.06 -11.51
CA ALA A 83 5.81 16.24 -11.41
C ALA A 83 5.63 15.08 -10.43
N VAL A 84 4.99 15.33 -9.28
CA VAL A 84 4.67 14.29 -8.30
C VAL A 84 3.69 13.26 -8.88
N ARG A 85 2.66 13.72 -9.57
CA ARG A 85 1.71 12.87 -10.30
C ARG A 85 2.43 11.96 -11.29
N ASP A 86 3.33 12.53 -12.11
CA ASP A 86 4.08 11.78 -13.12
C ASP A 86 4.98 10.72 -12.48
N VAL A 87 5.68 11.06 -11.41
CA VAL A 87 6.51 10.09 -10.67
C VAL A 87 5.67 8.91 -10.16
N ILE A 88 4.50 9.18 -9.57
CA ILE A 88 3.62 8.11 -9.05
C ILE A 88 3.05 7.27 -10.21
N THR A 89 2.65 7.93 -11.30
CA THR A 89 1.94 7.27 -12.41
C THR A 89 2.86 6.47 -13.30
N SER A 90 4.02 7.02 -13.65
CA SER A 90 4.92 6.52 -14.70
C SER A 90 6.36 6.31 -14.26
N GLY A 91 6.71 6.65 -13.03
CA GLY A 91 8.09 6.64 -12.52
C GLY A 91 8.85 7.92 -12.81
N GLY A 92 8.23 8.88 -13.52
CA GLY A 92 8.81 10.17 -13.88
C GLY A 92 9.90 10.09 -14.98
N PRO A 93 10.35 11.25 -15.49
CA PRO A 93 11.20 11.33 -16.67
C PRO A 93 12.63 10.77 -16.48
N LYS A 94 13.09 10.69 -15.23
CA LYS A 94 14.45 10.18 -14.91
C LYS A 94 14.51 8.66 -14.78
N HIS A 95 13.39 7.99 -14.67
CA HIS A 95 13.35 6.58 -14.28
C HIS A 95 12.76 5.64 -15.35
N GLY A 96 12.31 6.21 -16.48
CA GLY A 96 11.70 5.43 -17.56
C GLY A 96 10.37 4.75 -17.17
N ALA A 97 9.80 3.98 -18.07
CA ALA A 97 8.47 3.37 -17.90
C ALA A 97 8.38 2.30 -16.79
N HIS A 98 9.50 1.89 -16.23
CA HIS A 98 9.56 0.81 -15.21
C HIS A 98 9.85 1.31 -13.79
N GLY A 99 10.03 2.62 -13.57
CA GLY A 99 10.44 3.18 -12.29
C GLY A 99 11.89 2.86 -11.93
N THR A 100 12.26 3.06 -10.66
CA THR A 100 13.49 2.49 -10.12
C THR A 100 13.19 1.15 -9.47
N PRO A 101 14.19 0.28 -9.28
CA PRO A 101 14.02 -0.94 -8.47
C PRO A 101 13.42 -0.67 -7.09
N ASP A 102 13.65 0.54 -6.57
CA ASP A 102 13.27 0.92 -5.21
C ASP A 102 11.90 1.63 -5.13
N MET A 103 11.44 2.28 -6.21
CA MET A 103 10.12 2.93 -6.26
C MET A 103 9.28 2.39 -7.41
N PRO A 104 8.24 1.62 -7.12
CA PRO A 104 7.37 1.03 -8.13
C PRO A 104 6.60 2.09 -8.95
N VAL A 105 6.25 1.73 -10.19
CA VAL A 105 5.33 2.51 -11.04
C VAL A 105 3.89 2.22 -10.59
N TRP A 106 3.36 3.04 -9.70
CA TRP A 106 2.07 2.80 -9.07
C TRP A 106 0.90 2.85 -10.03
N GLY A 107 0.98 3.67 -11.09
CA GLY A 107 -0.05 3.70 -12.12
C GLY A 107 -0.25 2.34 -12.81
N THR A 108 0.82 1.61 -13.07
CA THR A 108 0.75 0.24 -13.62
C THR A 108 0.19 -0.74 -12.59
N ILE A 109 0.64 -0.65 -11.35
CA ILE A 109 0.18 -1.53 -10.27
C ILE A 109 -1.31 -1.31 -10.02
N PHE A 110 -1.77 -0.08 -9.91
CA PHE A 110 -3.19 0.20 -9.67
C PHE A 110 -4.07 -0.30 -10.81
N ARG A 111 -3.65 -0.17 -12.07
CA ARG A 111 -4.40 -0.72 -13.22
C ARG A 111 -4.49 -2.25 -13.21
N ALA A 112 -3.49 -2.94 -12.69
CA ALA A 112 -3.51 -4.40 -12.61
C ALA A 112 -4.60 -4.93 -11.64
N PHE A 113 -5.00 -4.12 -10.65
CA PHE A 113 -5.99 -4.50 -9.64
C PHE A 113 -7.33 -3.75 -9.78
N GLU A 114 -7.33 -2.64 -10.52
CA GLU A 114 -8.51 -1.80 -10.71
C GLU A 114 -8.68 -1.54 -12.21
N PRO A 115 -9.61 -2.26 -12.88
CA PRO A 115 -9.80 -2.12 -14.32
C PRO A 115 -10.45 -0.78 -14.72
N ASN A 116 -10.95 0.00 -13.75
CA ASN A 116 -11.57 1.30 -13.99
C ASN A 116 -10.52 2.42 -13.96
N ASP A 117 -10.15 2.95 -15.10
CA ASP A 117 -9.16 4.03 -15.24
C ASP A 117 -9.54 5.29 -14.44
N THR A 118 -10.82 5.61 -14.31
CA THR A 118 -11.28 6.74 -13.49
C THR A 118 -10.95 6.52 -12.02
N MET A 119 -11.10 5.30 -11.52
CA MET A 119 -10.74 4.97 -10.14
C MET A 119 -9.23 4.98 -9.92
N VAL A 120 -8.46 4.53 -10.91
CA VAL A 120 -6.98 4.62 -10.87
C VAL A 120 -6.54 6.08 -10.80
N ALA A 121 -7.10 6.94 -11.65
CA ALA A 121 -6.82 8.37 -11.65
C ALA A 121 -7.19 9.00 -10.30
N ALA A 122 -8.36 8.70 -9.76
CA ALA A 122 -8.81 9.21 -8.46
C ALA A 122 -7.89 8.82 -7.31
N ARG A 123 -7.37 7.60 -7.30
CA ARG A 123 -6.39 7.15 -6.28
C ARG A 123 -5.09 7.95 -6.37
N ILE A 124 -4.57 8.15 -7.59
CA ILE A 124 -3.35 8.92 -7.82
C ILE A 124 -3.57 10.37 -7.41
N ASP A 125 -4.69 10.98 -7.81
CA ASP A 125 -5.02 12.37 -7.49
C ASP A 125 -5.14 12.60 -5.99
N ASN A 126 -5.77 11.67 -5.28
CA ASN A 126 -5.93 11.75 -3.83
C ASN A 126 -4.60 11.52 -3.10
N LEU A 127 -3.70 10.67 -3.61
CA LEU A 127 -2.33 10.57 -3.10
C LEU A 127 -1.57 11.88 -3.28
N VAL A 128 -1.60 12.47 -4.48
CA VAL A 128 -0.96 13.75 -4.78
C VAL A 128 -1.49 14.86 -3.88
N HIS A 129 -2.83 14.90 -3.70
CA HIS A 129 -3.45 15.87 -2.80
C HIS A 129 -3.02 15.68 -1.35
N HIS A 130 -2.96 14.43 -0.88
CA HIS A 130 -2.46 14.14 0.47
C HIS A 130 -1.02 14.64 0.66
N LEU A 131 -0.13 14.36 -0.30
CA LEU A 131 1.25 14.84 -0.25
C LEU A 131 1.34 16.36 -0.25
N GLU A 132 0.46 17.05 -0.96
CA GLU A 132 0.37 18.52 -0.92
C GLU A 132 -0.07 19.05 0.46
N THR A 133 -1.00 18.38 1.13
CA THR A 133 -1.50 18.81 2.45
C THR A 133 -0.47 18.65 3.57
N ILE A 134 0.51 17.77 3.42
CA ILE A 134 1.54 17.52 4.43
C ILE A 134 2.82 18.32 4.22
N GLN A 135 2.84 19.27 3.27
CA GLN A 135 4.02 20.09 3.07
C GLN A 135 4.30 20.97 4.28
N VAL A 136 5.57 21.00 4.71
CA VAL A 136 6.00 21.96 5.73
C VAL A 136 6.00 23.36 5.13
N SER A 137 5.35 24.29 5.80
CA SER A 137 5.40 25.70 5.43
C SER A 137 6.82 26.21 5.63
N GLY A 138 7.49 26.63 4.59
CA GLY A 138 8.74 27.36 4.72
C GLY A 138 8.43 28.66 5.47
N VAL A 139 8.67 28.69 6.78
CA VAL A 139 8.76 29.94 7.51
C VAL A 139 9.99 30.66 7.01
N GLY A 140 9.84 31.38 5.91
CA GLY A 140 10.80 32.40 5.51
C GLY A 140 10.79 33.50 6.56
N THR A 141 11.70 33.43 7.52
CA THR A 141 12.13 34.63 8.25
C THR A 141 12.75 35.56 7.21
N ARG A 142 11.92 36.39 6.56
CA ARG A 142 12.41 37.60 5.95
C ARG A 142 12.83 38.51 7.10
N ASN A 143 14.12 38.41 7.47
CA ASN A 143 14.75 39.47 8.23
C ASN A 143 14.78 40.70 7.30
N SER A 144 13.87 41.59 7.51
CA SER A 144 13.91 42.98 7.00
C SER A 144 15.05 43.69 7.73
N HIS A 145 16.17 43.87 7.05
CA HIS A 145 17.16 44.87 7.35
C HIS A 145 16.88 46.10 6.51
#